data_82deadb1fc916629fb41a92f5b344ab9
#
_entry.id   82deadb1fc916629fb41a92f5b344ab9
#
_cell.length_a   1.000
_cell.length_b   1.000
_cell.length_c   1.000
_cell.angle_alpha   90.00
_cell.angle_beta   90.00
_cell.angle_gamma   90.00
#
_symmetry.space_group_name_H-M   'P 1'
#
loop_
_entity.id
_entity.type
_entity.pdbx_description
1 polymer ?
#
loop_
_entity_poly.entity_id
_entity_poly.type
_entity_poly.pdbx_seq_one_letter_code
_entity_poly.pdbx_strand_id
1 'polypeptide(L)'
;MTLEELQQSADRDLKIDDTELDTESINIPILHNKYLQHFNKFSLLLKKAEYDHKVLKRQKWEYYTGKSDPSVYKEKPFDLKILKADVHIYMDSDEELQKADQKEVYLRQVVNYLEQLLRSINSRNFVIKNAIDWARFTSGAL
;
A
#
# COMPACT_ATOMS: atom_id res chain seq x y z
N MET A 1 -2.36 5.70 9.62
CA MET A 1 -2.97 6.46 8.51
C MET A 1 -3.53 5.48 7.48
N THR A 2 -4.75 5.68 7.04
CA THR A 2 -5.41 4.84 6.04
C THR A 2 -5.12 5.32 4.61
N LEU A 3 -5.42 4.47 3.62
CA LEU A 3 -5.33 4.86 2.21
C LEU A 3 -6.20 6.10 1.92
N GLU A 4 -7.42 6.13 2.48
CA GLU A 4 -8.34 7.25 2.30
C GLU A 4 -7.77 8.54 2.90
N GLU A 5 -7.18 8.49 4.08
CA GLU A 5 -6.51 9.63 4.71
C GLU A 5 -5.32 10.12 3.88
N LEU A 6 -4.54 9.21 3.31
CA LEU A 6 -3.45 9.55 2.39
C LEU A 6 -3.97 10.24 1.13
N GLN A 7 -5.05 9.75 0.56
CA GLN A 7 -5.69 10.35 -0.62
C GLN A 7 -6.20 11.76 -0.31
N GLN A 8 -6.84 11.96 0.83
CA GLN A 8 -7.30 13.28 1.27
C GLN A 8 -6.13 14.24 1.50
N SER A 9 -5.05 13.78 2.11
CA SER A 9 -3.84 14.56 2.28
C SER A 9 -3.24 14.97 0.93
N ALA A 10 -3.16 14.05 -0.01
CA ALA A 10 -2.67 14.32 -1.35
C ALA A 10 -3.55 15.30 -2.12
N ASP A 11 -4.87 15.21 -1.99
CA ASP A 11 -5.82 16.13 -2.62
C ASP A 11 -5.56 17.58 -2.18
N ARG A 12 -5.18 17.79 -0.92
CA ARG A 12 -4.81 19.11 -0.41
C ARG A 12 -3.41 19.54 -0.87
N ASP A 13 -2.44 18.64 -0.75
CA ASP A 13 -1.02 18.94 -0.95
C ASP A 13 -0.65 19.11 -2.43
N LEU A 14 -1.37 18.44 -3.34
CA LEU A 14 -1.05 18.49 -4.76
C LEU A 14 -1.66 19.67 -5.50
N LYS A 15 -2.51 20.46 -4.86
CA LYS A 15 -2.99 21.72 -5.45
C LYS A 15 -1.82 22.66 -5.64
N ILE A 16 -1.76 23.30 -6.81
CA ILE A 16 -0.74 24.29 -7.13
C ILE A 16 -1.41 25.66 -7.07
N ASP A 17 -0.88 26.54 -6.25
CA ASP A 17 -1.27 27.95 -6.21
C ASP A 17 -0.51 28.66 -7.36
N ASP A 18 -1.23 29.05 -8.40
CA ASP A 18 -0.65 29.68 -9.59
C ASP A 18 -0.19 31.11 -9.33
N THR A 19 -0.52 31.70 -8.17
CA THR A 19 -0.03 32.99 -7.72
C THR A 19 1.29 32.91 -6.95
N GLU A 20 1.72 31.70 -6.57
CA GLU A 20 2.90 31.43 -5.74
C GLU A 20 3.78 30.34 -6.37
N LEU A 21 4.03 30.42 -7.68
CA LEU A 21 4.73 29.37 -8.43
C LEU A 21 6.17 29.15 -7.97
N ASP A 22 6.86 30.19 -7.54
CA ASP A 22 8.19 30.11 -6.97
C ASP A 22 8.21 29.28 -5.67
N THR A 23 7.28 29.56 -4.76
CA THR A 23 7.11 28.82 -3.51
C THR A 23 6.74 27.38 -3.78
N GLU A 24 5.82 27.12 -4.71
CA GLU A 24 5.44 25.78 -5.13
C GLU A 24 6.63 24.98 -5.66
N SER A 25 7.50 25.63 -6.46
CA SER A 25 8.70 25.00 -6.99
C SER A 25 9.71 24.63 -5.90
N ILE A 26 9.96 25.55 -4.96
CA ILE A 26 10.90 25.33 -3.85
C ILE A 26 10.42 24.24 -2.93
N ASN A 27 9.11 24.07 -2.76
CA ASN A 27 8.51 23.08 -1.87
C ASN A 27 8.42 21.66 -2.46
N ILE A 28 8.76 21.45 -3.73
CA ILE A 28 8.71 20.11 -4.34
C ILE A 28 9.51 19.07 -3.54
N PRO A 29 10.78 19.30 -3.16
CA PRO A 29 11.53 18.31 -2.39
C PRO A 29 10.91 18.01 -1.02
N ILE A 30 10.32 19.01 -0.37
CA ILE A 30 9.67 18.86 0.94
C ILE A 30 8.45 17.97 0.80
N LEU A 31 7.63 18.22 -0.21
CA LEU A 31 6.44 17.42 -0.52
C LEU A 31 6.82 15.98 -0.88
N HIS A 32 7.83 15.81 -1.71
CA HIS A 32 8.35 14.50 -2.09
C HIS A 32 8.80 13.72 -0.86
N ASN A 33 9.59 14.33 0.03
CA ASN A 33 10.07 13.67 1.23
C ASN A 33 8.94 13.27 2.18
N LYS A 34 7.89 14.06 2.30
CA LYS A 34 6.71 13.73 3.09
C LYS A 34 6.11 12.39 2.66
N TYR A 35 5.87 12.23 1.38
CA TYR A 35 5.26 11.01 0.85
C TYR A 35 6.24 9.84 0.72
N LEU A 36 7.54 10.12 0.55
CA LEU A 36 8.57 9.09 0.59
C LEU A 36 8.65 8.42 1.96
N GLN A 37 8.49 9.19 3.04
CA GLN A 37 8.45 8.63 4.39
C GLN A 37 7.26 7.67 4.56
N HIS A 38 6.09 8.04 4.06
CA HIS A 38 4.93 7.14 4.05
C HIS A 38 5.18 5.90 3.20
N PHE A 39 5.75 6.07 2.02
CA PHE A 39 6.10 4.96 1.13
C PHE A 39 7.01 3.94 1.82
N ASN A 40 8.06 4.42 2.46
CA ASN A 40 9.00 3.56 3.17
C ASN A 40 8.33 2.81 4.33
N LYS A 41 7.51 3.50 5.11
CA LYS A 41 6.77 2.91 6.22
C LYS A 41 5.85 1.79 5.74
N PHE A 42 5.03 2.06 4.73
CA PHE A 42 4.07 1.07 4.23
C PHE A 42 4.74 -0.07 3.47
N SER A 43 5.88 0.18 2.80
CA SER A 43 6.67 -0.88 2.17
C SER A 43 7.18 -1.89 3.20
N LEU A 44 7.63 -1.42 4.37
CA LEU A 44 8.07 -2.29 5.46
C LEU A 44 6.89 -3.04 6.09
N LEU A 45 5.75 -2.39 6.26
CA LEU A 45 4.54 -3.03 6.77
C LEU A 45 4.04 -4.12 5.80
N LEU A 46 4.10 -3.86 4.50
CA LEU A 46 3.74 -4.85 3.48
C LEU A 46 4.65 -6.08 3.59
N LYS A 47 5.94 -5.87 3.71
CA LYS A 47 6.89 -6.99 3.82
C LYS A 47 6.64 -7.84 5.06
N LYS A 48 6.34 -7.20 6.18
CA LYS A 48 5.96 -7.91 7.40
C LYS A 48 4.66 -8.71 7.21
N ALA A 49 3.65 -8.13 6.58
CA ALA A 49 2.39 -8.81 6.30
C ALA A 49 2.59 -10.03 5.38
N GLU A 50 3.47 -9.92 4.39
CA GLU A 50 3.83 -11.04 3.51
C GLU A 50 4.46 -12.21 4.31
N TYR A 51 5.39 -11.91 5.22
CA TYR A 51 6.01 -12.92 6.06
C TYR A 51 5.01 -13.55 7.04
N ASP A 52 4.18 -12.73 7.68
CA ASP A 52 3.16 -13.20 8.61
C ASP A 52 2.15 -14.13 7.90
N HIS A 53 1.78 -13.78 6.67
CA HIS A 53 0.89 -14.60 5.84
C HIS A 53 1.54 -15.96 5.50
N LYS A 54 2.81 -15.98 5.16
CA LYS A 54 3.54 -17.23 4.87
C LYS A 54 3.61 -18.14 6.09
N VAL A 55 3.86 -17.58 7.27
CA VAL A 55 3.88 -18.34 8.52
C VAL A 55 2.50 -18.90 8.84
N LEU A 56 1.46 -18.09 8.72
CA LEU A 56 0.08 -18.53 8.95
C LEU A 56 -0.33 -19.62 7.95
N LYS A 57 0.07 -19.48 6.69
CA LYS A 57 -0.21 -20.48 5.65
C LYS A 57 0.40 -21.84 6.01
N ARG A 58 1.64 -21.88 6.52
CA ARG A 58 2.26 -23.13 7.00
C ARG A 58 1.50 -23.70 8.20
N GLN A 59 1.15 -22.87 9.18
CA GLN A 59 0.40 -23.29 10.36
C GLN A 59 -0.96 -23.89 9.99
N LYS A 60 -1.66 -23.28 9.04
CA LYS A 60 -2.95 -23.79 8.55
C LYS A 60 -2.78 -25.07 7.75
N TRP A 61 -1.73 -25.18 6.96
CA TRP A 61 -1.42 -26.43 6.27
C TRP A 61 -1.17 -27.57 7.24
N GLU A 62 -0.39 -27.31 8.29
CA GLU A 62 -0.16 -28.30 9.37
C GLU A 62 -1.47 -28.68 10.05
N TYR A 63 -2.32 -27.70 10.33
CA TYR A 63 -3.63 -27.91 10.99
C TYR A 63 -4.54 -28.82 10.14
N TYR A 64 -4.72 -28.51 8.86
CA TYR A 64 -5.60 -29.26 8.00
C TYR A 64 -5.05 -30.63 7.60
N THR A 65 -3.76 -30.86 7.72
CA THR A 65 -3.12 -32.14 7.43
C THR A 65 -2.90 -33.02 8.68
N GLY A 66 -3.39 -32.57 9.84
CA GLY A 66 -3.28 -33.33 11.09
C GLY A 66 -1.90 -33.28 11.76
N LYS A 67 -1.06 -32.33 11.39
CA LYS A 67 0.34 -32.24 11.84
C LYS A 67 0.56 -31.17 12.92
N SER A 68 -0.49 -30.44 13.32
CA SER A 68 -0.38 -29.46 14.41
C SER A 68 -0.23 -30.12 15.77
N ASP A 69 0.24 -29.34 16.76
CA ASP A 69 0.32 -29.78 18.13
C ASP A 69 -1.07 -30.20 18.66
N PRO A 70 -1.17 -31.26 19.49
CA PRO A 70 -2.45 -31.69 20.07
C PRO A 70 -3.21 -30.58 20.79
N SER A 71 -2.52 -29.61 21.37
CA SER A 71 -3.15 -28.46 22.04
C SER A 71 -4.01 -27.62 21.08
N VAL A 72 -3.62 -27.52 19.82
CA VAL A 72 -4.36 -26.78 18.77
C VAL A 72 -5.71 -27.44 18.52
N TYR A 73 -5.74 -28.77 18.45
CA TYR A 73 -6.96 -29.54 18.20
C TYR A 73 -7.90 -29.60 19.40
N LYS A 74 -7.39 -29.36 20.62
CA LYS A 74 -8.22 -29.20 21.81
C LYS A 74 -9.05 -27.93 21.78
N GLU A 75 -8.45 -26.84 21.29
CA GLU A 75 -9.14 -25.55 21.16
C GLU A 75 -10.04 -25.50 19.93
N LYS A 76 -9.56 -26.01 18.79
CA LYS A 76 -10.28 -26.04 17.52
C LYS A 76 -10.19 -27.43 16.91
N PRO A 77 -11.15 -28.33 17.24
CA PRO A 77 -11.15 -29.68 16.68
C PRO A 77 -11.31 -29.68 15.16
N PHE A 78 -10.56 -30.56 14.49
CA PHE A 78 -10.70 -30.83 13.08
C PHE A 78 -10.59 -32.35 12.88
N ASP A 79 -11.73 -33.00 12.78
CA ASP A 79 -11.83 -34.46 12.77
C ASP A 79 -11.88 -35.08 11.37
N LEU A 80 -11.86 -34.25 10.34
CA LEU A 80 -11.89 -34.71 8.96
C LEU A 80 -10.51 -35.16 8.50
N LYS A 81 -10.46 -36.30 7.85
CA LYS A 81 -9.26 -36.76 7.12
C LYS A 81 -9.46 -36.44 5.65
N ILE A 82 -8.74 -35.44 5.18
CA ILE A 82 -8.83 -34.98 3.80
C ILE A 82 -7.66 -35.48 2.97
N LEU A 83 -7.91 -35.70 1.68
CA LEU A 83 -6.87 -36.03 0.73
C LEU A 83 -5.94 -34.82 0.51
N LYS A 84 -4.66 -35.07 0.22
CA LYS A 84 -3.69 -34.01 -0.07
C LYS A 84 -4.15 -33.10 -1.20
N ALA A 85 -4.83 -33.66 -2.21
CA ALA A 85 -5.38 -32.89 -3.32
C ALA A 85 -6.48 -31.90 -2.90
N ASP A 86 -7.14 -32.12 -1.77
CA ASP A 86 -8.28 -31.33 -1.30
C ASP A 86 -7.90 -30.31 -0.22
N VAL A 87 -6.66 -30.30 0.26
CA VAL A 87 -6.19 -29.39 1.32
C VAL A 87 -6.38 -27.94 0.91
N HIS A 88 -6.13 -27.59 -0.36
CA HIS A 88 -6.28 -26.24 -0.86
C HIS A 88 -7.71 -25.68 -0.71
N ILE A 89 -8.74 -26.55 -0.79
CA ILE A 89 -10.15 -26.14 -0.63
C ILE A 89 -10.36 -25.56 0.78
N TYR A 90 -9.83 -26.24 1.78
CA TYR A 90 -9.96 -25.81 3.18
C TYR A 90 -9.11 -24.58 3.49
N MET A 91 -7.91 -24.52 2.91
CA MET A 91 -7.01 -23.36 3.09
C MET A 91 -7.58 -22.12 2.41
N ASP A 92 -8.07 -22.23 1.19
CA ASP A 92 -8.62 -21.10 0.43
C ASP A 92 -9.89 -20.54 1.09
N SER A 93 -10.64 -21.35 1.80
CA SER A 93 -11.84 -20.94 2.53
C SER A 93 -11.58 -20.61 4.00
N ASP A 94 -10.36 -20.70 4.47
CA ASP A 94 -9.99 -20.36 5.85
C ASP A 94 -10.09 -18.86 6.09
N GLU A 95 -10.89 -18.45 7.08
CA GLU A 95 -11.16 -17.03 7.35
C GLU A 95 -9.91 -16.26 7.79
N GLU A 96 -9.04 -16.89 8.59
CA GLU A 96 -7.80 -16.25 9.04
C GLU A 96 -6.83 -16.01 7.88
N LEU A 97 -6.72 -17.00 6.96
CA LEU A 97 -5.91 -16.85 5.76
C LEU A 97 -6.47 -15.79 4.83
N GLN A 98 -7.79 -15.71 4.68
CA GLN A 98 -8.43 -14.68 3.88
C GLN A 98 -8.16 -13.28 4.46
N LYS A 99 -8.21 -13.13 5.78
CA LYS A 99 -7.88 -11.86 6.44
C LYS A 99 -6.42 -11.46 6.23
N ALA A 100 -5.50 -12.42 6.32
CA ALA A 100 -4.09 -12.17 6.06
C ALA A 100 -3.84 -11.74 4.61
N ASP A 101 -4.49 -12.40 3.66
CA ASP A 101 -4.43 -12.03 2.26
C ASP A 101 -5.01 -10.64 1.98
N GLN A 102 -6.17 -10.32 2.55
CA GLN A 102 -6.79 -9.01 2.43
C GLN A 102 -5.90 -7.90 2.99
N LYS A 103 -5.22 -8.15 4.11
CA LYS A 103 -4.26 -7.20 4.68
C LYS A 103 -3.09 -6.95 3.74
N GLU A 104 -2.53 -8.01 3.16
CA GLU A 104 -1.46 -7.91 2.17
C GLU A 104 -1.90 -7.10 0.95
N VAL A 105 -3.07 -7.41 0.40
CA VAL A 105 -3.64 -6.71 -0.76
C VAL A 105 -3.84 -5.23 -0.44
N TYR A 106 -4.39 -4.92 0.72
CA TYR A 106 -4.60 -3.53 1.15
C TYR A 106 -3.27 -2.76 1.23
N LEU A 107 -2.26 -3.33 1.89
CA LEU A 107 -0.96 -2.68 2.02
C LEU A 107 -0.27 -2.51 0.66
N ARG A 108 -0.42 -3.47 -0.23
CA ARG A 108 0.09 -3.37 -1.60
C ARG A 108 -0.57 -2.23 -2.37
N GLN A 109 -1.87 -2.04 -2.20
CA GLN A 109 -2.60 -0.92 -2.79
C GLN A 109 -2.08 0.43 -2.27
N VAL A 110 -1.81 0.52 -0.95
CA VAL A 110 -1.23 1.74 -0.35
C VAL A 110 0.15 2.03 -0.94
N VAL A 111 1.02 1.03 -1.02
CA VAL A 111 2.37 1.16 -1.58
C VAL A 111 2.31 1.59 -3.04
N ASN A 112 1.46 0.96 -3.84
CA ASN A 112 1.29 1.30 -5.25
C ASN A 112 0.77 2.74 -5.43
N TYR A 113 -0.18 3.15 -4.61
CA TYR A 113 -0.69 4.52 -4.61
C TYR A 113 0.42 5.53 -4.32
N LEU A 114 1.20 5.29 -3.27
CA LEU A 114 2.32 6.16 -2.90
C LEU A 114 3.40 6.22 -3.97
N GLU A 115 3.68 5.11 -4.63
CA GLU A 115 4.62 5.08 -5.74
C GLU A 115 4.15 5.96 -6.92
N GLN A 116 2.88 5.86 -7.28
CA GLN A 116 2.27 6.70 -8.31
C GLN A 116 2.30 8.17 -7.90
N LEU A 117 1.99 8.45 -6.64
CA LEU A 117 2.00 9.80 -6.10
C LEU A 117 3.39 10.43 -6.16
N LEU A 118 4.43 9.68 -5.80
CA LEU A 118 5.82 10.14 -5.87
C LEU A 118 6.23 10.46 -7.31
N ARG A 119 5.80 9.68 -8.28
CA ARG A 119 6.03 9.97 -9.71
C ARG A 119 5.35 11.27 -10.12
N SER A 120 4.12 11.48 -9.68
CA SER A 120 3.37 12.72 -9.94
C SER A 120 4.07 13.93 -9.33
N ILE A 121 4.59 13.81 -8.09
CA ILE A 121 5.34 14.88 -7.43
C ILE A 121 6.63 15.18 -8.19
N ASN A 122 7.35 14.18 -8.68
CA ASN A 122 8.55 14.36 -9.47
C ASN A 122 8.27 15.12 -10.80
N SER A 123 7.05 15.04 -11.31
CA SER A 123 6.64 15.73 -12.53
C SER A 123 6.16 17.17 -12.28
N ARG A 124 6.04 17.61 -11.04
CA ARG A 124 5.52 18.95 -10.70
C ARG A 124 6.39 20.08 -11.26
N ASN A 125 7.69 19.88 -11.38
CA ASN A 125 8.58 20.87 -11.97
C ASN A 125 8.19 21.21 -13.42
N PHE A 126 7.78 20.22 -14.21
CA PHE A 126 7.29 20.44 -15.57
C PHE A 126 5.95 21.18 -15.59
N VAL A 127 5.03 20.80 -14.70
CA VAL A 127 3.73 21.46 -14.59
C VAL A 127 3.89 22.93 -14.19
N ILE A 128 4.75 23.21 -13.22
CA ILE A 128 5.03 24.57 -12.75
C ILE A 128 5.72 25.37 -13.85
N LYS A 129 6.69 24.78 -14.54
CA LYS A 129 7.36 25.41 -15.69
C LYS A 129 6.36 25.78 -16.78
N ASN A 130 5.46 24.87 -17.13
CA ASN A 130 4.41 25.11 -18.11
C ASN A 130 3.49 26.24 -17.68
N ALA A 131 3.14 26.32 -16.39
CA ALA A 131 2.32 27.40 -15.85
C ALA A 131 3.03 28.75 -15.95
N ILE A 132 4.34 28.81 -15.69
CA ILE A 132 5.17 30.01 -15.82
C ILE A 132 5.22 30.46 -17.31
N ASP A 133 5.46 29.51 -18.20
CA ASP A 133 5.53 29.79 -19.64
C ASP A 133 4.19 30.33 -20.17
N TRP A 134 3.08 29.75 -19.71
CA TRP A 134 1.73 30.22 -20.05
C TRP A 134 1.47 31.64 -19.53
N ALA A 135 1.87 31.92 -18.30
CA ALA A 135 1.74 33.26 -17.70
C ALA A 135 2.54 34.30 -18.49
N ARG A 136 3.76 33.97 -18.93
CA ARG A 136 4.58 34.83 -19.77
C ARG A 136 3.92 35.07 -21.12
N PHE A 137 3.42 34.04 -21.76
CA PHE A 137 2.74 34.11 -23.03
C PHE A 137 1.52 35.02 -22.98
N THR A 138 0.68 34.84 -21.97
CA THR A 138 -0.55 35.63 -21.80
C THR A 138 -0.30 37.06 -21.37
N SER A 139 0.83 37.35 -20.71
CA SER A 139 1.23 38.72 -20.36
C SER A 139 1.99 39.46 -21.47
N GLY A 140 2.33 38.79 -22.56
CA GLY A 140 3.13 39.36 -23.63
C GLY A 140 4.61 39.55 -23.30
N ALA A 141 5.11 38.96 -22.23
CA ALA A 141 6.49 39.11 -21.73
C ALA A 141 7.43 38.04 -22.31
N LEU A 142 7.37 37.78 -23.59
CA LEU A 142 8.26 36.83 -24.24
C LEU A 142 9.57 37.47 -24.66
#